data_e86080e3a6666632e0db1caa4eabfe9f
#
_entry.id   e86080e3a6666632e0db1caa4eabfe9f
#
_cell.length_a   1.000
_cell.length_b   1.000
_cell.length_c   1.000
_cell.angle_alpha   90.00
_cell.angle_beta   90.00
_cell.angle_gamma   90.00
#
_symmetry.space_group_name_H-M   'P 1'
#
loop_
_entity.id
_entity.type
_entity.pdbx_description
1 polymer ?
#
loop_
_entity_poly.entity_id
_entity_poly.type
_entity_poly.pdbx_seq_one_letter_code
_entity_poly.pdbx_strand_id
1 'polypeptide(L)'
;MKPYPKRFLAIAILPFVLYSCATVKPLAPESTVVEIPKIVQPVSNIEVPVTVDLKNYFVQAENSVPNKYSGNQQQCEGLSYAYTFTRSPFIITGSNNVVGLKFTGSYGFTASYCAKCATLLGSGPQCVVPTVSAQCGVGNEPPRRMEISYQSTINITPDFHLRSKTILYPAPNPLDRCNVFMGNIDVTDRLIQYISTQLNDLGKQVDTKIAAYDIKPLINQLWKNIATESKVGDVGYVSINPINVRLSSFSLNGSQLNFSVGLSAKPVVTTISTPPPPKPLPNLTTYTPANGFSVYLDLLENYDHLTNMVNQQVAGQSAQVAGKVFIVDKTKIYGSGKQIVMQVDFKGSNTGTIYLVGTPTYNAITHELSFPDLSFDLQTKAWMLKVAKWMFTGKITDMIRQRATYNFTKFLADSKIKLQTELSRDLGNNIRSDVGIQNLDIEAIYPTTEKLIIRTLSTGQVKVKVVM
;
A
#
# COMPACT_ATOMS: atom_id res chain seq x y z
N MET A 1 99.26 -58.81 37.16
CA MET A 1 97.80 -58.64 37.01
C MET A 1 97.46 -57.19 37.26
N LYS A 2 97.13 -56.40 36.27
CA LYS A 2 96.88 -54.95 36.39
C LYS A 2 95.37 -54.71 36.35
N PRO A 3 94.77 -53.84 37.16
CA PRO A 3 93.36 -53.48 37.02
C PRO A 3 93.16 -52.27 36.08
N TYR A 4 92.15 -52.32 35.28
CA TYR A 4 91.68 -51.27 34.34
C TYR A 4 90.92 -50.19 35.09
N PRO A 5 91.01 -48.90 34.72
CA PRO A 5 90.23 -47.83 35.32
C PRO A 5 88.82 -47.68 34.65
N LYS A 6 87.85 -47.54 35.48
CA LYS A 6 86.49 -47.21 35.07
C LYS A 6 86.36 -45.74 34.60
N ARG A 7 86.06 -45.52 33.34
CA ARG A 7 85.63 -44.18 32.80
C ARG A 7 84.19 -43.89 33.18
N PHE A 8 83.97 -42.82 33.98
CA PHE A 8 82.66 -42.23 34.21
C PHE A 8 82.28 -41.41 33.00
N LEU A 9 81.17 -41.77 32.34
CA LEU A 9 80.50 -41.00 31.28
C LEU A 9 79.50 -40.05 31.92
N ALA A 10 79.79 -38.75 31.95
CA ALA A 10 78.86 -37.71 32.44
C ALA A 10 77.83 -37.43 31.28
N ILE A 11 76.62 -37.91 31.45
CA ILE A 11 75.50 -37.54 30.59
C ILE A 11 74.99 -36.18 30.99
N ALA A 12 75.28 -35.14 30.17
CA ALA A 12 74.72 -33.80 30.32
C ALA A 12 73.21 -33.84 29.88
N ILE A 13 72.31 -33.80 30.85
CA ILE A 13 70.86 -33.66 30.60
C ILE A 13 70.61 -32.17 30.31
N LEU A 14 70.39 -31.85 29.01
CA LEU A 14 69.94 -30.52 28.58
C LEU A 14 68.45 -30.40 28.87
N PRO A 15 67.94 -29.41 29.63
CA PRO A 15 66.53 -29.26 29.82
C PRO A 15 65.91 -28.67 28.55
N PHE A 16 65.20 -29.53 27.78
CA PHE A 16 64.29 -29.10 26.72
C PHE A 16 63.16 -28.29 27.38
N VAL A 17 63.25 -26.95 27.36
CA VAL A 17 62.13 -26.08 27.66
C VAL A 17 61.16 -26.18 26.52
N LEU A 18 60.13 -27.04 26.68
CA LEU A 18 58.95 -27.07 25.83
C LEU A 18 58.20 -25.78 26.00
N TYR A 19 58.37 -24.84 25.09
CA TYR A 19 57.43 -23.70 24.96
C TYR A 19 56.09 -24.30 24.53
N SER A 20 55.23 -24.59 25.51
CA SER A 20 53.86 -24.93 25.29
C SER A 20 53.11 -23.67 24.80
N CYS A 21 52.82 -23.56 23.55
CA CYS A 21 51.85 -22.64 23.00
C CYS A 21 50.49 -22.95 23.66
N ALA A 22 50.15 -22.21 24.70
CA ALA A 22 48.86 -22.38 25.37
C ALA A 22 47.76 -21.89 24.42
N THR A 23 47.02 -22.82 23.80
CA THR A 23 45.81 -22.50 23.02
C THR A 23 44.64 -22.33 23.97
N VAL A 24 44.03 -21.14 23.98
CA VAL A 24 42.80 -20.84 24.74
C VAL A 24 41.61 -21.27 23.93
N LYS A 25 40.89 -22.31 24.36
CA LYS A 25 39.63 -22.76 23.74
C LYS A 25 38.55 -22.79 24.83
N PRO A 26 37.79 -21.69 25.04
CA PRO A 26 36.63 -21.70 25.90
C PRO A 26 35.52 -22.56 25.32
N LEU A 27 34.60 -23.04 26.15
CA LEU A 27 33.34 -23.65 25.68
C LEU A 27 32.49 -22.53 25.09
N ALA A 28 31.83 -22.82 23.97
CA ALA A 28 30.83 -21.91 23.44
C ALA A 28 29.69 -21.70 24.44
N PRO A 29 29.23 -20.46 24.68
CA PRO A 29 28.04 -20.24 25.47
C PRO A 29 26.90 -21.14 24.97
N GLU A 30 26.21 -21.80 25.89
CA GLU A 30 25.06 -22.62 25.51
C GLU A 30 24.03 -21.72 24.83
N SER A 31 23.53 -22.13 23.67
CA SER A 31 22.40 -21.47 23.05
C SER A 31 21.16 -21.81 23.90
N THR A 32 20.92 -21.02 24.93
CA THR A 32 19.71 -21.16 25.72
C THR A 32 18.53 -20.85 24.82
N VAL A 33 17.75 -21.88 24.51
CA VAL A 33 16.44 -21.74 23.91
C VAL A 33 15.53 -21.15 25.00
N VAL A 34 15.68 -19.87 25.27
CA VAL A 34 14.68 -19.14 26.03
C VAL A 34 13.49 -19.03 25.08
N GLU A 35 12.31 -19.49 25.48
CA GLU A 35 11.07 -19.17 24.77
C GLU A 35 10.99 -17.65 24.68
N ILE A 36 11.46 -17.12 23.56
CA ILE A 36 11.32 -15.70 23.28
C ILE A 36 9.82 -15.48 23.08
N PRO A 37 9.16 -14.59 23.83
CA PRO A 37 7.79 -14.22 23.58
C PRO A 37 7.67 -13.96 22.09
N LYS A 38 6.72 -14.62 21.41
CA LYS A 38 6.54 -14.47 19.97
C LYS A 38 6.49 -12.99 19.64
N ILE A 39 7.54 -12.48 19.02
CA ILE A 39 7.64 -11.06 18.65
C ILE A 39 6.61 -10.80 17.57
N VAL A 40 5.47 -10.26 18.00
CA VAL A 40 4.37 -9.95 17.08
C VAL A 40 4.66 -8.58 16.46
N GLN A 41 4.80 -8.55 15.14
CA GLN A 41 4.89 -7.30 14.40
C GLN A 41 3.54 -6.57 14.49
N PRO A 42 3.50 -5.28 14.88
CA PRO A 42 2.29 -4.48 14.82
C PRO A 42 1.75 -4.39 13.40
N VAL A 43 0.45 -4.13 13.27
CA VAL A 43 -0.18 -3.92 11.96
C VAL A 43 0.13 -2.51 11.48
N SER A 44 0.73 -2.42 10.31
CA SER A 44 0.92 -1.16 9.60
C SER A 44 -0.39 -0.71 8.96
N ASN A 45 -0.67 0.58 9.01
CA ASN A 45 -1.84 1.18 8.36
C ASN A 45 -1.35 2.24 7.37
N ILE A 46 -1.86 2.16 6.16
CA ILE A 46 -1.52 3.05 5.06
C ILE A 46 -2.83 3.59 4.50
N GLU A 47 -2.99 4.90 4.52
CA GLU A 47 -4.09 5.64 3.92
C GLU A 47 -3.58 6.38 2.71
N VAL A 48 -4.16 6.09 1.55
CA VAL A 48 -3.76 6.64 0.26
C VAL A 48 -4.93 7.43 -0.32
N PRO A 49 -4.95 8.77 -0.21
CA PRO A 49 -5.84 9.61 -1.00
C PRO A 49 -5.52 9.46 -2.49
N VAL A 50 -6.56 9.16 -3.27
CA VAL A 50 -6.48 8.94 -4.71
C VAL A 50 -7.33 9.99 -5.41
N THR A 51 -6.74 10.68 -6.39
CA THR A 51 -7.44 11.59 -7.28
C THR A 51 -7.34 11.07 -8.71
N VAL A 52 -8.49 10.87 -9.35
CA VAL A 52 -8.60 10.40 -10.74
C VAL A 52 -9.22 11.49 -11.60
N ASP A 53 -8.55 11.93 -12.66
CA ASP A 53 -9.12 12.89 -13.60
C ASP A 53 -10.00 12.17 -14.64
N LEU A 54 -11.31 12.40 -14.57
CA LEU A 54 -12.32 11.81 -15.45
C LEU A 54 -12.70 12.72 -16.63
N LYS A 55 -11.96 13.77 -16.91
CA LYS A 55 -12.30 14.76 -17.94
C LYS A 55 -12.59 14.11 -19.30
N ASN A 56 -11.74 13.20 -19.74
CA ASN A 56 -11.90 12.53 -21.03
C ASN A 56 -13.14 11.64 -21.05
N TYR A 57 -13.47 10.98 -19.95
CA TYR A 57 -14.69 10.18 -19.82
C TYR A 57 -15.95 11.02 -19.84
N PHE A 58 -15.93 12.22 -19.23
CA PHE A 58 -17.09 13.12 -19.29
C PHE A 58 -17.31 13.67 -20.69
N VAL A 59 -16.24 14.00 -21.42
CA VAL A 59 -16.34 14.39 -22.84
C VAL A 59 -16.88 13.24 -23.69
N GLN A 60 -16.39 12.02 -23.47
CA GLN A 60 -16.87 10.85 -24.19
C GLN A 60 -18.34 10.56 -23.86
N ALA A 61 -18.74 10.64 -22.60
CA ALA A 61 -20.13 10.46 -22.18
C ALA A 61 -21.05 11.52 -22.82
N GLU A 62 -20.63 12.79 -22.83
CA GLU A 62 -21.35 13.87 -23.48
C GLU A 62 -21.56 13.61 -24.98
N ASN A 63 -20.51 13.15 -25.68
CA ASN A 63 -20.55 12.89 -27.12
C ASN A 63 -21.32 11.60 -27.46
N SER A 64 -21.40 10.64 -26.54
CA SER A 64 -22.08 9.35 -26.78
C SER A 64 -23.60 9.44 -26.66
N VAL A 65 -24.12 10.49 -26.02
CA VAL A 65 -25.55 10.71 -25.84
C VAL A 65 -26.01 11.82 -26.79
N PRO A 66 -26.89 11.55 -27.78
CA PRO A 66 -27.38 12.57 -28.69
C PRO A 66 -27.93 13.79 -27.94
N ASN A 67 -27.72 14.97 -28.47
CA ASN A 67 -28.30 16.19 -27.93
C ASN A 67 -29.66 16.54 -28.52
N LYS A 68 -30.10 15.85 -29.59
CA LYS A 68 -31.38 16.04 -30.24
C LYS A 68 -32.08 14.70 -30.42
N TYR A 69 -33.35 14.70 -30.12
CA TYR A 69 -34.26 13.56 -30.30
C TYR A 69 -35.53 14.04 -31.01
N SER A 70 -36.09 13.21 -31.83
CA SER A 70 -37.41 13.41 -32.42
C SER A 70 -38.10 12.08 -32.60
N GLY A 71 -39.40 12.10 -32.53
CA GLY A 71 -40.22 10.93 -32.78
C GLY A 71 -41.60 11.34 -33.26
N ASN A 72 -42.25 10.44 -34.00
CA ASN A 72 -43.62 10.61 -34.42
C ASN A 72 -44.34 9.27 -34.43
N GLN A 73 -45.62 9.34 -34.25
CA GLN A 73 -46.56 8.23 -34.44
C GLN A 73 -47.77 8.77 -35.18
N GLN A 74 -48.09 8.16 -36.28
CA GLN A 74 -49.25 8.50 -37.06
C GLN A 74 -50.22 7.31 -37.09
N GLN A 75 -51.46 7.57 -36.71
CA GLN A 75 -52.53 6.59 -36.72
C GLN A 75 -53.77 7.26 -37.33
N CYS A 76 -54.52 6.52 -38.14
CA CYS A 76 -55.74 7.06 -38.66
C CYS A 76 -56.80 7.22 -37.57
N GLU A 77 -56.97 6.20 -36.72
CA GLU A 77 -57.83 6.26 -35.51
C GLU A 77 -57.01 6.22 -34.26
N GLY A 78 -57.32 7.08 -33.27
CA GLY A 78 -56.58 7.22 -32.03
C GLY A 78 -55.68 8.46 -32.00
N LEU A 79 -54.58 8.37 -31.25
CA LEU A 79 -53.66 9.47 -31.00
C LEU A 79 -52.47 9.44 -31.95
N SER A 80 -52.34 10.49 -32.77
CA SER A 80 -51.13 10.78 -33.55
C SER A 80 -50.32 11.86 -32.81
N TYR A 81 -49.00 11.75 -32.80
CA TYR A 81 -48.15 12.76 -32.21
C TYR A 81 -46.80 12.89 -32.91
N ALA A 82 -46.19 14.05 -32.79
CA ALA A 82 -44.78 14.28 -33.11
C ALA A 82 -44.16 15.16 -32.07
N TYR A 83 -42.90 14.88 -31.74
CA TYR A 83 -42.13 15.67 -30.80
C TYR A 83 -40.71 15.91 -31.26
N THR A 84 -40.14 17.01 -30.77
CA THR A 84 -38.71 17.30 -30.83
C THR A 84 -38.24 17.61 -29.41
N PHE A 85 -37.02 17.17 -29.10
CA PHE A 85 -36.38 17.42 -27.83
C PHE A 85 -34.90 17.72 -28.07
N THR A 86 -34.40 18.76 -27.43
CA THR A 86 -32.97 19.12 -27.47
C THR A 86 -32.49 19.30 -26.03
N ARG A 87 -31.36 18.68 -25.66
CA ARG A 87 -30.76 18.85 -24.31
C ARG A 87 -29.59 19.80 -24.32
N SER A 88 -29.36 20.50 -23.22
CA SER A 88 -28.11 21.17 -22.92
C SER A 88 -27.00 20.16 -22.58
N PRO A 89 -25.73 20.59 -22.51
CA PRO A 89 -24.66 19.77 -21.95
C PRO A 89 -24.98 19.29 -20.52
N PHE A 90 -24.40 18.15 -20.14
CA PHE A 90 -24.55 17.59 -18.81
C PHE A 90 -23.74 18.38 -17.77
N ILE A 91 -24.34 18.62 -16.60
CA ILE A 91 -23.67 19.09 -15.40
C ILE A 91 -23.59 17.90 -14.45
N ILE A 92 -22.37 17.44 -14.18
CA ILE A 92 -22.10 16.28 -13.33
C ILE A 92 -21.51 16.77 -12.01
N THR A 93 -22.06 16.30 -10.90
CA THR A 93 -21.58 16.58 -9.52
C THR A 93 -21.51 15.26 -8.75
N GLY A 94 -20.77 15.22 -7.63
CA GLY A 94 -20.72 14.01 -6.81
C GLY A 94 -20.24 14.26 -5.39
N SER A 95 -20.88 13.59 -4.43
CA SER A 95 -20.52 13.62 -3.02
C SER A 95 -21.08 12.39 -2.31
N ASN A 96 -20.32 11.82 -1.39
CA ASN A 96 -20.74 10.68 -0.56
C ASN A 96 -21.38 9.54 -1.35
N ASN A 97 -20.69 9.09 -2.41
CA ASN A 97 -21.14 8.02 -3.31
C ASN A 97 -22.43 8.35 -4.12
N VAL A 98 -22.88 9.59 -4.12
CA VAL A 98 -23.99 10.04 -4.93
C VAL A 98 -23.48 10.89 -6.09
N VAL A 99 -23.78 10.50 -7.31
CA VAL A 99 -23.51 11.25 -8.53
C VAL A 99 -24.79 11.93 -8.97
N GLY A 100 -24.76 13.25 -9.08
CA GLY A 100 -25.82 14.06 -9.66
C GLY A 100 -25.54 14.33 -11.15
N LEU A 101 -26.56 14.14 -12.00
CA LEU A 101 -26.55 14.52 -13.40
C LEU A 101 -27.70 15.49 -13.64
N LYS A 102 -27.41 16.70 -14.13
CA LYS A 102 -28.39 17.72 -14.41
C LYS A 102 -28.25 18.25 -15.83
N PHE A 103 -29.37 18.50 -16.52
CA PHE A 103 -29.43 19.17 -17.81
C PHE A 103 -30.77 19.88 -18.01
N THR A 104 -30.81 20.82 -18.94
CA THR A 104 -32.02 21.50 -19.38
C THR A 104 -32.48 20.87 -20.72
N GLY A 105 -33.71 20.41 -20.78
CA GLY A 105 -34.36 19.97 -22.01
C GLY A 105 -35.22 21.06 -22.59
N SER A 106 -35.15 21.27 -23.90
CA SER A 106 -36.06 22.13 -24.69
C SER A 106 -36.89 21.25 -25.62
N TYR A 107 -38.18 21.36 -25.53
CA TYR A 107 -39.08 20.47 -26.27
C TYR A 107 -40.22 21.21 -26.94
N GLY A 108 -40.74 20.59 -27.99
CA GLY A 108 -41.98 20.95 -28.64
C GLY A 108 -42.73 19.68 -29.07
N PHE A 109 -44.03 19.71 -29.00
CA PHE A 109 -44.84 18.60 -29.49
C PHE A 109 -46.11 19.06 -30.17
N THR A 110 -46.60 18.22 -31.08
CA THR A 110 -47.95 18.26 -31.67
C THR A 110 -48.62 16.94 -31.37
N ALA A 111 -49.89 16.98 -31.09
CA ALA A 111 -50.75 15.80 -30.93
C ALA A 111 -52.07 16.03 -31.60
N SER A 112 -52.66 15.01 -32.21
CA SER A 112 -53.99 15.04 -32.76
C SER A 112 -54.72 13.72 -32.46
N TYR A 113 -55.98 13.81 -32.11
CA TYR A 113 -56.81 12.65 -31.81
C TYR A 113 -57.94 12.54 -32.83
N CYS A 114 -58.06 11.36 -33.46
CA CYS A 114 -59.15 10.99 -34.34
C CYS A 114 -60.00 9.90 -33.70
N ALA A 115 -61.29 10.18 -33.44
CA ALA A 115 -62.15 9.21 -32.78
C ALA A 115 -62.70 8.12 -33.74
N LYS A 116 -62.73 8.33 -35.04
CA LYS A 116 -63.16 7.35 -35.98
C LYS A 116 -62.52 7.54 -37.34
N CYS A 117 -62.01 6.44 -37.89
CA CYS A 117 -61.38 6.36 -39.18
C CYS A 117 -62.22 5.54 -40.15
N ALA A 118 -62.33 5.95 -41.43
CA ALA A 118 -62.93 5.19 -42.44
C ALA A 118 -62.18 5.34 -43.79
N THR A 119 -62.24 4.32 -44.61
CA THR A 119 -61.74 4.34 -46.01
C THR A 119 -62.81 4.84 -46.92
N LEU A 120 -62.64 6.00 -47.51
CA LEU A 120 -63.51 6.55 -48.51
C LEU A 120 -63.10 6.04 -49.90
N LEU A 121 -64.10 5.86 -50.85
CA LEU A 121 -63.85 5.35 -52.17
C LEU A 121 -62.73 6.16 -52.88
N GLY A 122 -61.60 5.48 -53.19
CA GLY A 122 -60.49 6.06 -53.94
C GLY A 122 -59.45 6.78 -53.12
N SER A 123 -59.60 6.81 -51.80
CA SER A 123 -58.59 7.40 -50.85
C SER A 123 -58.24 6.41 -49.74
N GLY A 124 -57.03 6.51 -49.19
CA GLY A 124 -56.63 5.72 -48.00
C GLY A 124 -57.47 6.04 -46.73
N PRO A 125 -57.27 5.36 -45.65
CA PRO A 125 -57.97 5.61 -44.39
C PRO A 125 -57.83 7.09 -43.95
N GLN A 126 -58.97 7.75 -43.72
CA GLN A 126 -59.03 9.16 -43.27
C GLN A 126 -59.90 9.32 -42.02
N CYS A 127 -59.60 10.30 -41.22
CA CYS A 127 -60.46 10.65 -40.11
C CYS A 127 -61.73 11.26 -40.56
N VAL A 128 -62.88 10.60 -40.25
CA VAL A 128 -64.23 11.01 -40.70
C VAL A 128 -64.98 11.86 -39.67
N VAL A 129 -64.32 12.17 -38.56
CA VAL A 129 -64.83 13.06 -37.48
C VAL A 129 -63.90 14.22 -37.31
N PRO A 130 -64.32 15.36 -36.68
CA PRO A 130 -63.43 16.44 -36.38
C PRO A 130 -62.24 15.98 -35.47
N THR A 131 -61.01 16.28 -35.86
CA THR A 131 -59.83 15.98 -35.10
C THR A 131 -59.66 17.04 -34.05
N VAL A 132 -59.27 16.59 -32.82
CA VAL A 132 -58.84 17.49 -31.74
C VAL A 132 -57.35 17.56 -31.79
N SER A 133 -56.77 18.75 -31.96
CA SER A 133 -55.31 18.95 -32.05
C SER A 133 -54.81 19.79 -30.89
N ALA A 134 -53.66 19.44 -30.38
CA ALA A 134 -52.95 20.14 -29.34
C ALA A 134 -51.52 20.37 -29.76
N GLN A 135 -50.93 21.50 -29.49
CA GLN A 135 -49.53 21.78 -29.78
C GLN A 135 -48.93 22.69 -28.68
N CYS A 136 -47.63 22.60 -28.50
CA CYS A 136 -46.90 23.35 -27.52
C CYS A 136 -45.44 23.42 -27.90
N GLY A 137 -44.88 24.63 -27.91
CA GLY A 137 -43.46 24.85 -28.20
C GLY A 137 -43.06 24.55 -29.65
N VAL A 138 -43.98 24.71 -30.59
CA VAL A 138 -43.76 24.49 -32.02
C VAL A 138 -44.32 25.65 -32.86
N GLY A 139 -43.91 25.75 -34.11
CA GLY A 139 -44.30 26.82 -34.99
C GLY A 139 -43.75 28.16 -34.58
N ASN A 140 -44.62 29.13 -34.29
CA ASN A 140 -44.24 30.47 -33.84
C ASN A 140 -43.99 30.54 -32.32
N GLU A 141 -44.23 29.47 -31.58
CA GLU A 141 -43.94 29.41 -30.14
C GLU A 141 -42.52 28.96 -29.87
N PRO A 142 -41.82 29.60 -28.93
CA PRO A 142 -40.50 29.10 -28.48
C PRO A 142 -40.63 27.70 -27.85
N PRO A 143 -39.66 26.81 -28.07
CA PRO A 143 -39.60 25.53 -27.38
C PRO A 143 -39.77 25.69 -25.89
N ARG A 144 -40.50 24.80 -25.23
CA ARG A 144 -40.72 24.77 -23.79
C ARG A 144 -39.53 24.13 -23.10
N ARG A 145 -39.10 24.66 -21.96
CA ARG A 145 -37.93 24.16 -21.23
C ARG A 145 -38.32 23.48 -19.96
N MET A 146 -37.54 22.48 -19.56
CA MET A 146 -37.62 21.81 -18.29
C MET A 146 -36.21 21.44 -17.78
N GLU A 147 -36.01 21.47 -16.48
CA GLU A 147 -34.83 20.91 -15.85
C GLU A 147 -35.07 19.44 -15.51
N ILE A 148 -34.10 18.59 -15.85
CA ILE A 148 -34.09 17.17 -15.56
C ILE A 148 -32.85 16.85 -14.74
N SER A 149 -33.06 16.17 -13.62
CA SER A 149 -31.97 15.82 -12.71
C SER A 149 -32.10 14.37 -12.28
N TYR A 150 -30.96 13.67 -12.28
CA TYR A 150 -30.82 12.32 -11.73
C TYR A 150 -29.88 12.32 -10.55
N GLN A 151 -30.15 11.46 -9.60
CA GLN A 151 -29.21 11.08 -8.54
C GLN A 151 -28.95 9.58 -8.63
N SER A 152 -27.69 9.22 -8.74
CA SER A 152 -27.22 7.84 -8.79
C SER A 152 -26.38 7.56 -7.56
N THR A 153 -26.88 6.76 -6.63
CA THR A 153 -26.08 6.27 -5.49
C THR A 153 -25.30 5.06 -5.95
N ILE A 154 -23.97 5.15 -5.93
CA ILE A 154 -23.06 4.10 -6.40
C ILE A 154 -22.30 3.52 -5.20
N ASN A 155 -22.38 2.22 -5.01
CA ASN A 155 -21.70 1.49 -3.95
C ASN A 155 -20.85 0.36 -4.52
N ILE A 156 -19.73 0.08 -3.85
CA ILE A 156 -18.92 -1.11 -4.10
C ILE A 156 -19.22 -2.11 -3.00
N THR A 157 -19.63 -3.31 -3.39
CA THR A 157 -19.90 -4.40 -2.43
C THR A 157 -18.58 -4.94 -1.86
N PRO A 158 -18.62 -5.63 -0.71
CA PRO A 158 -17.41 -6.21 -0.11
C PRO A 158 -16.63 -7.12 -1.07
N ASP A 159 -17.28 -7.77 -2.02
CA ASP A 159 -16.69 -8.64 -3.04
C ASP A 159 -16.35 -7.93 -4.36
N PHE A 160 -16.27 -6.58 -4.35
CA PHE A 160 -15.85 -5.71 -5.44
C PHE A 160 -16.80 -5.66 -6.65
N HIS A 161 -18.12 -5.82 -6.43
CA HIS A 161 -19.10 -5.53 -7.47
C HIS A 161 -19.66 -4.12 -7.32
N LEU A 162 -19.92 -3.47 -8.44
CA LEU A 162 -20.62 -2.19 -8.47
C LEU A 162 -22.13 -2.40 -8.33
N ARG A 163 -22.75 -1.58 -7.52
CA ARG A 163 -24.21 -1.48 -7.42
C ARG A 163 -24.60 -0.02 -7.45
N SER A 164 -25.62 0.30 -8.25
CA SER A 164 -26.17 1.65 -8.29
C SER A 164 -27.68 1.65 -8.12
N LYS A 165 -28.18 2.77 -7.67
CA LYS A 165 -29.60 3.11 -7.66
C LYS A 165 -29.76 4.51 -8.21
N THR A 166 -30.25 4.61 -9.44
CA THR A 166 -30.47 5.86 -10.15
C THR A 166 -31.95 6.24 -10.09
N ILE A 167 -32.21 7.42 -9.58
CA ILE A 167 -33.56 7.97 -9.46
C ILE A 167 -33.62 9.36 -10.10
N LEU A 168 -34.78 9.68 -10.64
CA LEU A 168 -35.10 11.01 -11.11
C LEU A 168 -35.41 11.89 -9.87
N TYR A 169 -34.47 12.78 -9.49
CA TYR A 169 -34.61 13.59 -8.31
C TYR A 169 -33.83 14.92 -8.42
N PRO A 170 -34.46 16.07 -8.09
CA PRO A 170 -35.89 16.22 -7.89
C PRO A 170 -36.70 15.84 -9.15
N ALA A 171 -38.03 15.79 -9.01
CA ALA A 171 -38.90 15.59 -10.18
C ALA A 171 -38.60 16.65 -11.25
N PRO A 172 -38.81 16.34 -12.57
CA PRO A 172 -38.57 17.31 -13.62
C PRO A 172 -39.30 18.64 -13.34
N ASN A 173 -38.52 19.73 -13.40
CA ASN A 173 -39.01 21.07 -13.07
C ASN A 173 -39.32 21.83 -14.37
N PRO A 174 -40.58 22.13 -14.70
CA PRO A 174 -40.92 22.93 -15.86
C PRO A 174 -40.48 24.38 -15.66
N LEU A 175 -39.68 24.87 -16.59
CA LEU A 175 -39.32 26.29 -16.64
C LEU A 175 -40.32 27.10 -17.43
N ASP A 176 -40.99 26.45 -18.40
CA ASP A 176 -42.06 27.04 -19.18
C ASP A 176 -43.30 26.13 -19.16
N ARG A 177 -44.51 26.71 -19.06
CA ARG A 177 -45.73 25.94 -19.07
C ARG A 177 -46.16 25.59 -20.49
N CYS A 178 -46.77 24.44 -20.64
CA CYS A 178 -47.32 23.96 -21.90
C CYS A 178 -48.85 24.13 -21.91
N ASN A 179 -49.29 25.22 -22.48
CA ASN A 179 -50.72 25.54 -22.64
C ASN A 179 -51.11 25.18 -24.07
N VAL A 180 -52.22 24.47 -24.24
CA VAL A 180 -52.81 24.07 -25.52
C VAL A 180 -54.16 24.72 -25.71
N PHE A 181 -54.73 24.62 -26.89
CA PHE A 181 -56.01 25.22 -27.26
C PHE A 181 -56.07 26.73 -27.03
N MET A 182 -55.22 27.51 -27.73
CA MET A 182 -55.09 28.95 -27.56
C MET A 182 -54.75 29.40 -26.12
N GLY A 183 -54.03 28.58 -25.36
CA GLY A 183 -53.55 28.88 -24.01
C GLY A 183 -54.53 28.57 -22.88
N ASN A 184 -55.70 27.96 -23.17
CA ASN A 184 -56.77 27.76 -22.19
C ASN A 184 -56.64 26.49 -21.35
N ILE A 185 -55.83 25.52 -21.76
CA ILE A 185 -55.63 24.26 -21.00
C ILE A 185 -54.16 24.03 -20.77
N ASP A 186 -53.75 24.01 -19.48
CA ASP A 186 -52.41 23.67 -19.05
C ASP A 186 -52.29 22.14 -18.96
N VAL A 187 -51.40 21.56 -19.74
CA VAL A 187 -51.14 20.10 -19.78
C VAL A 187 -49.75 19.76 -19.18
N THR A 188 -49.05 20.75 -18.62
CA THR A 188 -47.69 20.63 -18.11
C THR A 188 -47.52 19.45 -17.15
N ASP A 189 -48.38 19.36 -16.12
CA ASP A 189 -48.23 18.31 -15.09
C ASP A 189 -48.48 16.89 -15.65
N ARG A 190 -49.40 16.74 -16.58
CA ARG A 190 -49.65 15.43 -17.26
C ARG A 190 -48.48 15.02 -18.12
N LEU A 191 -47.88 16.00 -18.81
CA LEU A 191 -46.69 15.75 -19.65
C LEU A 191 -45.48 15.35 -18.77
N ILE A 192 -45.27 16.05 -17.65
CA ILE A 192 -44.20 15.72 -16.66
C ILE A 192 -44.40 14.30 -16.14
N GLN A 193 -45.61 13.93 -15.75
CA GLN A 193 -45.89 12.58 -15.25
C GLN A 193 -45.55 11.49 -16.27
N TYR A 194 -45.93 11.70 -17.53
CA TYR A 194 -45.64 10.78 -18.63
C TYR A 194 -44.13 10.67 -18.89
N ILE A 195 -43.44 11.80 -18.99
CA ILE A 195 -41.98 11.86 -19.21
C ILE A 195 -41.23 11.23 -18.03
N SER A 196 -41.67 11.50 -16.80
CA SER A 196 -41.03 10.94 -15.60
C SER A 196 -41.02 9.41 -15.58
N THR A 197 -42.09 8.77 -16.11
CA THR A 197 -42.14 7.31 -16.22
C THR A 197 -41.05 6.80 -17.18
N GLN A 198 -40.90 7.41 -18.34
CA GLN A 198 -39.86 7.05 -19.30
C GLN A 198 -38.45 7.31 -18.79
N LEU A 199 -38.23 8.44 -18.11
CA LEU A 199 -36.96 8.82 -17.55
C LEU A 199 -36.52 7.89 -16.40
N ASN A 200 -37.48 7.42 -15.59
CA ASN A 200 -37.20 6.44 -14.54
C ASN A 200 -36.75 5.08 -15.12
N ASP A 201 -37.33 4.66 -16.24
CA ASP A 201 -36.89 3.42 -16.90
C ASP A 201 -35.48 3.55 -17.50
N LEU A 202 -35.11 4.72 -18.00
CA LEU A 202 -33.73 5.01 -18.38
C LEU A 202 -32.75 4.92 -17.17
N GLY A 203 -33.16 5.41 -16.00
CA GLY A 203 -32.39 5.25 -14.77
C GLY A 203 -32.09 3.78 -14.43
N LYS A 204 -33.09 2.90 -14.54
CA LYS A 204 -32.93 1.45 -14.34
C LYS A 204 -31.96 0.82 -15.36
N GLN A 205 -31.97 1.28 -16.60
CA GLN A 205 -31.04 0.81 -17.65
C GLN A 205 -29.59 1.23 -17.30
N VAL A 206 -29.38 2.44 -16.75
CA VAL A 206 -28.06 2.89 -16.24
C VAL A 206 -27.60 1.97 -15.12
N ASP A 207 -28.46 1.65 -14.15
CA ASP A 207 -28.13 0.76 -13.05
C ASP A 207 -27.71 -0.63 -13.53
N THR A 208 -28.42 -1.18 -14.53
CA THR A 208 -28.05 -2.47 -15.13
C THR A 208 -26.68 -2.43 -15.79
N LYS A 209 -26.35 -1.35 -16.51
CA LYS A 209 -25.03 -1.18 -17.14
C LYS A 209 -23.92 -1.03 -16.09
N ILE A 210 -24.14 -0.28 -15.03
CA ILE A 210 -23.17 -0.13 -13.94
C ILE A 210 -22.93 -1.47 -13.24
N ALA A 211 -24.00 -2.23 -12.94
CA ALA A 211 -23.90 -3.55 -12.32
C ALA A 211 -23.19 -4.60 -13.19
N ALA A 212 -23.23 -4.45 -14.50
CA ALA A 212 -22.53 -5.33 -15.45
C ALA A 212 -21.04 -5.06 -15.55
N TYR A 213 -20.55 -3.91 -15.02
CA TYR A 213 -19.14 -3.58 -15.07
C TYR A 213 -18.38 -4.25 -13.92
N ASP A 214 -17.54 -5.24 -14.27
CA ASP A 214 -16.76 -6.00 -13.30
C ASP A 214 -15.39 -5.36 -13.04
N ILE A 215 -15.21 -4.78 -11.85
CA ILE A 215 -13.94 -4.19 -11.42
C ILE A 215 -13.01 -5.18 -10.71
N LYS A 216 -13.53 -6.36 -10.33
CA LYS A 216 -12.80 -7.35 -9.54
C LYS A 216 -11.50 -7.86 -10.21
N PRO A 217 -11.45 -8.13 -11.55
CA PRO A 217 -10.21 -8.52 -12.20
C PRO A 217 -9.09 -7.51 -12.07
N LEU A 218 -9.41 -6.22 -12.22
CA LEU A 218 -8.45 -5.12 -12.06
C LEU A 218 -7.91 -5.06 -10.62
N ILE A 219 -8.79 -5.12 -9.63
CA ILE A 219 -8.41 -5.09 -8.21
C ILE A 219 -7.59 -6.34 -7.85
N ASN A 220 -7.94 -7.52 -8.37
CA ASN A 220 -7.16 -8.75 -8.19
C ASN A 220 -5.72 -8.61 -8.74
N GLN A 221 -5.56 -7.99 -9.88
CA GLN A 221 -4.23 -7.77 -10.45
C GLN A 221 -3.39 -6.82 -9.58
N LEU A 222 -3.98 -5.72 -9.12
CA LEU A 222 -3.32 -4.78 -8.20
C LEU A 222 -2.95 -5.47 -6.88
N TRP A 223 -3.85 -6.28 -6.33
CA TRP A 223 -3.59 -7.05 -5.11
C TRP A 223 -2.44 -8.02 -5.27
N LYS A 224 -2.39 -8.78 -6.36
CA LYS A 224 -1.28 -9.69 -6.66
C LYS A 224 0.05 -8.95 -6.71
N ASN A 225 0.10 -7.78 -7.34
CA ASN A 225 1.32 -6.98 -7.43
C ASN A 225 1.80 -6.50 -6.04
N ILE A 226 0.88 -6.13 -5.15
CA ILE A 226 1.20 -5.71 -3.78
C ILE A 226 1.60 -6.91 -2.91
N ALA A 227 0.99 -8.07 -3.12
CA ALA A 227 1.24 -9.27 -2.33
C ALA A 227 2.51 -10.05 -2.75
N THR A 228 3.13 -9.67 -3.86
CA THR A 228 4.34 -10.31 -4.37
C THR A 228 5.59 -9.65 -3.79
N GLU A 229 6.62 -10.46 -3.54
CA GLU A 229 7.94 -9.96 -3.16
C GLU A 229 8.55 -9.12 -4.29
N SER A 230 9.20 -8.01 -3.93
CA SER A 230 9.87 -7.12 -4.87
C SER A 230 11.31 -6.88 -4.42
N LYS A 231 12.26 -6.96 -5.37
CA LYS A 231 13.66 -6.58 -5.11
C LYS A 231 13.77 -5.06 -5.10
N VAL A 232 14.37 -4.50 -4.06
CA VAL A 232 14.57 -3.05 -3.90
C VAL A 232 16.06 -2.76 -3.80
N GLY A 233 16.66 -2.46 -4.94
CA GLY A 233 18.09 -2.12 -5.06
C GLY A 233 18.99 -3.07 -4.29
N ASP A 234 19.93 -2.53 -3.50
CA ASP A 234 20.84 -3.26 -2.65
C ASP A 234 20.29 -3.54 -1.24
N VAL A 235 19.09 -3.06 -0.93
CA VAL A 235 18.44 -3.25 0.38
C VAL A 235 18.00 -4.69 0.57
N GLY A 236 17.66 -5.38 -0.53
CA GLY A 236 17.17 -6.76 -0.51
C GLY A 236 15.79 -6.93 -1.12
N TYR A 237 14.97 -7.77 -0.49
CA TYR A 237 13.65 -8.16 -0.97
C TYR A 237 12.58 -7.69 0.00
N VAL A 238 11.60 -6.94 -0.50
CA VAL A 238 10.49 -6.38 0.27
C VAL A 238 9.23 -7.17 0.00
N SER A 239 8.59 -7.66 1.05
CA SER A 239 7.27 -8.29 1.02
C SER A 239 6.30 -7.44 1.85
N ILE A 240 5.28 -6.87 1.24
CA ILE A 240 4.29 -6.00 1.92
C ILE A 240 3.41 -6.79 2.87
N ASN A 241 3.12 -8.05 2.57
CA ASN A 241 2.24 -8.91 3.36
C ASN A 241 0.90 -8.25 3.70
N PRO A 242 0.08 -7.87 2.69
CA PRO A 242 -1.18 -7.19 2.92
C PRO A 242 -2.16 -8.09 3.66
N ILE A 243 -3.04 -7.48 4.50
CA ILE A 243 -4.00 -8.17 5.37
C ILE A 243 -5.42 -7.86 4.93
N ASN A 244 -5.74 -6.57 4.77
CA ASN A 244 -7.06 -6.12 4.34
C ASN A 244 -6.96 -4.82 3.55
N VAL A 245 -8.05 -4.52 2.84
CA VAL A 245 -8.21 -3.29 2.07
C VAL A 245 -9.55 -2.63 2.44
N ARG A 246 -9.54 -1.32 2.48
CA ARG A 246 -10.69 -0.45 2.80
C ARG A 246 -10.83 0.60 1.71
N LEU A 247 -12.05 1.04 1.47
CA LEU A 247 -12.34 2.10 0.51
C LEU A 247 -13.26 3.12 1.14
N SER A 248 -12.92 4.41 1.03
CA SER A 248 -13.79 5.49 1.47
C SER A 248 -14.96 5.71 0.49
N SER A 249 -15.94 6.50 0.89
CA SER A 249 -16.84 7.13 -0.06
C SER A 249 -16.05 8.04 -1.01
N PHE A 250 -16.57 8.20 -2.23
CA PHE A 250 -15.97 9.09 -3.21
C PHE A 250 -16.72 10.42 -3.31
N SER A 251 -16.02 11.43 -3.85
CA SER A 251 -16.59 12.72 -4.23
C SER A 251 -16.03 13.17 -5.58
N LEU A 252 -16.79 14.04 -6.27
CA LEU A 252 -16.38 14.67 -7.51
C LEU A 252 -16.19 16.18 -7.28
N ASN A 253 -15.04 16.71 -7.69
CA ASN A 253 -14.76 18.13 -7.75
C ASN A 253 -14.42 18.49 -9.21
N GLY A 254 -15.39 19.03 -9.94
CA GLY A 254 -15.31 19.11 -11.40
C GLY A 254 -15.16 17.74 -12.03
N SER A 255 -14.08 17.51 -12.79
CA SER A 255 -13.76 16.19 -13.37
C SER A 255 -12.94 15.30 -12.43
N GLN A 256 -12.56 15.77 -11.24
CA GLN A 256 -11.71 15.01 -10.33
C GLN A 256 -12.53 14.13 -9.39
N LEU A 257 -12.39 12.83 -9.53
CA LEU A 257 -12.92 11.82 -8.60
C LEU A 257 -11.92 11.63 -7.47
N ASN A 258 -12.33 11.88 -6.23
CA ASN A 258 -11.51 11.77 -5.04
C ASN A 258 -12.06 10.69 -4.10
N PHE A 259 -11.20 9.81 -3.63
CA PHE A 259 -11.49 8.79 -2.63
C PHE A 259 -10.19 8.36 -1.93
N SER A 260 -10.29 7.60 -0.85
CA SER A 260 -9.12 7.05 -0.15
C SER A 260 -9.15 5.52 -0.16
N VAL A 261 -7.97 4.94 -0.31
CA VAL A 261 -7.73 3.50 -0.18
C VAL A 261 -6.95 3.27 1.11
N GLY A 262 -7.53 2.54 2.05
CA GLY A 262 -6.84 2.09 3.25
C GLY A 262 -6.29 0.67 3.08
N LEU A 263 -5.03 0.45 3.44
CA LEU A 263 -4.36 -0.85 3.43
C LEU A 263 -3.82 -1.14 4.82
N SER A 264 -4.06 -2.35 5.33
CA SER A 264 -3.36 -2.87 6.50
C SER A 264 -2.39 -3.96 6.08
N ALA A 265 -1.17 -3.96 6.64
CA ALA A 265 -0.10 -4.84 6.20
C ALA A 265 0.88 -5.16 7.34
N LYS A 266 1.74 -6.17 7.13
CA LYS A 266 2.90 -6.50 7.96
C LYS A 266 4.14 -6.65 7.06
N PRO A 267 4.70 -5.53 6.57
CA PRO A 267 5.80 -5.57 5.63
C PRO A 267 7.09 -6.07 6.30
N VAL A 268 7.86 -6.86 5.53
CA VAL A 268 9.18 -7.34 5.93
C VAL A 268 10.18 -7.11 4.82
N VAL A 269 11.44 -6.95 5.20
CA VAL A 269 12.60 -6.94 4.29
C VAL A 269 13.51 -8.10 4.64
N THR A 270 13.96 -8.83 3.63
CA THR A 270 14.90 -9.93 3.77
C THR A 270 16.10 -9.72 2.86
N THR A 271 17.28 -10.13 3.28
CA THR A 271 18.49 -10.06 2.44
C THR A 271 18.52 -11.16 1.36
N ILE A 272 17.76 -12.22 1.56
CA ILE A 272 17.61 -13.35 0.61
C ILE A 272 16.14 -13.41 0.20
N SER A 273 15.87 -13.68 -1.09
CA SER A 273 14.49 -13.86 -1.58
C SER A 273 13.76 -14.96 -0.80
N THR A 274 12.62 -14.60 -0.25
CA THR A 274 11.75 -15.48 0.51
C THR A 274 10.30 -15.11 0.17
N PRO A 275 9.84 -15.43 -1.06
CA PRO A 275 8.53 -14.99 -1.52
C PRO A 275 7.43 -15.55 -0.62
N PRO A 276 6.48 -14.71 -0.18
CA PRO A 276 5.36 -15.16 0.64
C PRO A 276 4.42 -16.03 -0.19
N PRO A 277 3.67 -16.94 0.45
CA PRO A 277 2.66 -17.71 -0.26
C PRO A 277 1.59 -16.78 -0.87
N PRO A 278 1.06 -17.11 -2.07
CA PRO A 278 0.01 -16.32 -2.69
C PRO A 278 -1.20 -16.15 -1.77
N LYS A 279 -1.65 -14.91 -1.61
CA LYS A 279 -2.84 -14.58 -0.82
C LYS A 279 -3.97 -14.14 -1.73
N PRO A 280 -5.19 -14.71 -1.59
CA PRO A 280 -6.35 -14.24 -2.34
C PRO A 280 -6.71 -12.81 -1.90
N LEU A 281 -7.35 -12.06 -2.80
CA LEU A 281 -7.92 -10.75 -2.49
C LEU A 281 -8.99 -10.91 -1.39
N PRO A 282 -8.85 -10.28 -0.22
CA PRO A 282 -9.87 -10.32 0.82
C PRO A 282 -11.06 -9.44 0.43
N ASN A 283 -12.19 -9.64 1.06
CA ASN A 283 -13.31 -8.73 0.94
C ASN A 283 -12.96 -7.35 1.51
N LEU A 284 -13.60 -6.30 0.99
CA LEU A 284 -13.51 -4.96 1.56
C LEU A 284 -13.99 -4.98 3.01
N THR A 285 -13.21 -4.37 3.89
CA THR A 285 -13.60 -4.14 5.28
C THR A 285 -14.10 -2.71 5.47
N THR A 286 -14.80 -2.46 6.58
CA THR A 286 -15.32 -1.13 6.92
C THR A 286 -14.20 -0.09 6.90
N TYR A 287 -14.45 1.01 6.21
CA TYR A 287 -13.51 2.11 6.13
C TYR A 287 -13.46 2.87 7.46
N THR A 288 -12.25 3.04 7.97
CA THR A 288 -11.93 3.91 9.10
C THR A 288 -10.85 4.88 8.63
N PRO A 289 -11.09 6.20 8.69
CA PRO A 289 -10.10 7.19 8.29
C PRO A 289 -8.81 7.06 9.10
N ALA A 290 -7.68 7.22 8.44
CA ALA A 290 -6.37 7.34 9.06
C ALA A 290 -5.63 8.55 8.49
N ASN A 291 -4.68 9.12 9.22
CA ASN A 291 -3.89 10.24 8.75
C ASN A 291 -2.57 9.75 8.16
N GLY A 292 -2.54 9.61 6.83
CA GLY A 292 -1.34 9.18 6.13
C GLY A 292 -0.97 7.72 6.38
N PHE A 293 0.29 7.44 6.65
CA PHE A 293 0.74 6.07 6.93
C PHE A 293 1.53 5.97 8.25
N SER A 294 1.40 4.80 8.87
CA SER A 294 2.23 4.32 9.98
C SER A 294 2.65 2.89 9.64
N VAL A 295 3.92 2.72 9.26
CA VAL A 295 4.46 1.46 8.73
C VAL A 295 5.52 0.92 9.68
N TYR A 296 5.24 -0.24 10.26
CA TYR A 296 6.21 -1.05 10.98
C TYR A 296 6.86 -2.01 10.00
N LEU A 297 8.15 -1.80 9.74
CA LEU A 297 8.92 -2.63 8.82
C LEU A 297 9.93 -3.46 9.61
N ASP A 298 9.85 -4.79 9.52
CA ASP A 298 10.83 -5.69 10.10
C ASP A 298 11.89 -6.05 9.05
N LEU A 299 13.12 -5.60 9.29
CA LEU A 299 14.30 -6.07 8.55
C LEU A 299 14.78 -7.36 9.21
N LEU A 300 14.77 -8.45 8.46
CA LEU A 300 15.18 -9.78 8.93
C LEU A 300 16.60 -10.06 8.45
N GLU A 301 17.56 -9.82 9.33
CA GLU A 301 18.98 -9.95 9.00
C GLU A 301 19.53 -11.32 9.41
N ASN A 302 20.16 -12.01 8.46
CA ASN A 302 20.77 -13.32 8.68
C ASN A 302 22.14 -13.16 9.37
N TYR A 303 22.42 -13.96 10.40
CA TYR A 303 23.69 -13.92 11.14
C TYR A 303 24.90 -14.27 10.26
N ASP A 304 24.75 -15.12 9.25
CA ASP A 304 25.86 -15.41 8.32
C ASP A 304 26.21 -14.18 7.48
N HIS A 305 25.22 -13.40 7.05
CA HIS A 305 25.48 -12.13 6.37
C HIS A 305 26.16 -11.12 7.27
N LEU A 306 25.68 -10.94 8.52
CA LEU A 306 26.33 -10.10 9.54
C LEU A 306 27.75 -10.57 9.82
N THR A 307 27.98 -11.88 9.93
CA THR A 307 29.30 -12.47 10.12
C THR A 307 30.26 -12.10 8.99
N ASN A 308 29.79 -12.20 7.74
CA ASN A 308 30.61 -11.84 6.57
C ASN A 308 30.94 -10.34 6.55
N MET A 309 29.97 -9.48 6.83
CA MET A 309 30.19 -8.02 6.91
C MET A 309 31.22 -7.66 7.99
N VAL A 310 31.08 -8.23 9.18
CA VAL A 310 32.02 -7.97 10.28
C VAL A 310 33.41 -8.51 9.97
N ASN A 311 33.53 -9.72 9.40
CA ASN A 311 34.82 -10.29 9.00
C ASN A 311 35.55 -9.40 7.98
N GLN A 312 34.84 -8.80 7.00
CA GLN A 312 35.44 -7.86 6.04
C GLN A 312 36.09 -6.64 6.73
N GLN A 313 35.56 -6.24 7.89
CA GLN A 313 36.06 -5.07 8.62
C GLN A 313 37.12 -5.39 9.66
N VAL A 314 37.04 -6.55 10.34
CA VAL A 314 37.85 -6.84 11.51
C VAL A 314 38.91 -7.94 11.27
N ALA A 315 38.78 -8.81 10.27
CA ALA A 315 39.77 -9.83 10.00
C ALA A 315 41.15 -9.20 9.65
N GLY A 316 42.20 -9.71 10.27
CA GLY A 316 43.55 -9.17 10.10
C GLY A 316 43.84 -7.93 10.95
N GLN A 317 42.85 -7.33 11.60
CA GLN A 317 43.07 -6.22 12.56
C GLN A 317 43.91 -6.72 13.76
N SER A 318 44.87 -5.92 14.18
CA SER A 318 45.74 -6.25 15.32
C SER A 318 45.54 -5.30 16.49
N ALA A 319 45.64 -5.86 17.68
CA ALA A 319 45.64 -5.08 18.92
C ALA A 319 46.85 -5.50 19.80
N GLN A 320 47.53 -4.54 20.42
CA GLN A 320 48.60 -4.82 21.35
C GLN A 320 48.08 -4.61 22.78
N VAL A 321 48.17 -5.66 23.58
CA VAL A 321 47.70 -5.66 24.97
C VAL A 321 48.78 -6.25 25.87
N ALA A 322 49.23 -5.49 26.87
CA ALA A 322 50.28 -5.90 27.79
C ALA A 322 51.55 -6.47 27.11
N GLY A 323 51.99 -5.81 26.04
CA GLY A 323 53.18 -6.22 25.28
C GLY A 323 52.98 -7.42 24.35
N LYS A 324 51.75 -7.98 24.26
CA LYS A 324 51.41 -9.10 23.36
C LYS A 324 50.57 -8.60 22.20
N VAL A 325 50.81 -9.13 21.00
CA VAL A 325 50.09 -8.81 19.79
C VAL A 325 49.04 -9.89 19.53
N PHE A 326 47.80 -9.45 19.32
CA PHE A 326 46.67 -10.28 18.96
C PHE A 326 46.14 -9.84 17.56
N ILE A 327 45.91 -10.78 16.70
CA ILE A 327 45.40 -10.53 15.36
C ILE A 327 44.09 -11.30 15.21
N VAL A 328 43.00 -10.62 14.85
CA VAL A 328 41.71 -11.27 14.57
C VAL A 328 41.87 -12.16 13.34
N ASP A 329 41.61 -13.44 13.50
CA ASP A 329 41.65 -14.40 12.38
C ASP A 329 40.31 -14.47 11.67
N LYS A 330 39.24 -14.74 12.39
CA LYS A 330 37.84 -14.73 11.91
C LYS A 330 36.88 -14.47 13.07
N THR A 331 35.66 -14.05 12.71
CA THR A 331 34.53 -13.95 13.65
C THR A 331 33.37 -14.80 13.18
N LYS A 332 32.47 -15.14 14.12
CA LYS A 332 31.17 -15.75 13.89
C LYS A 332 30.14 -15.12 14.80
N ILE A 333 29.02 -14.67 14.25
CA ILE A 333 27.94 -14.03 14.99
C ILE A 333 26.73 -14.96 15.00
N TYR A 334 26.07 -15.07 16.15
CA TYR A 334 24.82 -15.81 16.32
C TYR A 334 24.00 -15.27 17.50
N GLY A 335 22.71 -15.59 17.53
CA GLY A 335 21.83 -15.21 18.62
C GLY A 335 21.75 -16.28 19.71
N SER A 336 21.65 -15.84 20.96
CA SER A 336 21.38 -16.69 22.12
C SER A 336 20.37 -16.02 23.03
N GLY A 337 19.12 -16.47 23.00
CA GLY A 337 18.04 -15.80 23.72
C GLY A 337 17.85 -14.34 23.25
N LYS A 338 17.98 -13.39 24.19
CA LYS A 338 17.91 -11.95 23.90
C LYS A 338 19.28 -11.32 23.60
N GLN A 339 20.34 -12.11 23.53
CA GLN A 339 21.71 -11.66 23.38
C GLN A 339 22.26 -12.00 22.01
N ILE A 340 23.22 -11.22 21.56
CA ILE A 340 24.08 -11.53 20.42
C ILE A 340 25.40 -12.05 20.96
N VAL A 341 25.86 -13.16 20.39
CA VAL A 341 27.17 -13.75 20.69
C VAL A 341 28.05 -13.53 19.47
N MET A 342 29.23 -12.94 19.69
CA MET A 342 30.29 -12.84 18.70
C MET A 342 31.49 -13.69 19.14
N GLN A 343 31.69 -14.82 18.49
CA GLN A 343 32.92 -15.60 18.60
C GLN A 343 34.00 -14.88 17.81
N VAL A 344 35.16 -14.71 18.42
CA VAL A 344 36.36 -14.12 17.81
C VAL A 344 37.51 -15.11 17.94
N ASP A 345 37.96 -15.66 16.83
CA ASP A 345 39.18 -16.45 16.78
C ASP A 345 40.37 -15.50 16.52
N PHE A 346 41.42 -15.66 17.27
CA PHE A 346 42.60 -14.80 17.19
C PHE A 346 43.89 -15.61 17.13
N LYS A 347 44.92 -14.98 16.56
CA LYS A 347 46.30 -15.49 16.47
C LYS A 347 47.30 -14.40 16.81
N GLY A 348 48.58 -14.71 16.89
CA GLY A 348 49.66 -13.76 17.23
C GLY A 348 50.52 -14.30 18.37
N SER A 349 50.77 -13.50 19.41
CA SER A 349 51.51 -13.94 20.59
C SER A 349 50.92 -15.16 21.28
N ASN A 350 49.60 -15.32 21.15
CA ASN A 350 48.84 -16.51 21.57
C ASN A 350 47.75 -16.78 20.51
N THR A 351 47.24 -18.01 20.44
CA THR A 351 46.12 -18.41 19.59
C THR A 351 44.97 -18.86 20.48
N GLY A 352 43.74 -18.49 20.11
CA GLY A 352 42.57 -18.90 20.87
C GLY A 352 41.25 -18.34 20.34
N THR A 353 40.21 -18.59 21.10
CA THR A 353 38.85 -18.10 20.85
C THR A 353 38.34 -17.35 22.07
N ILE A 354 37.61 -16.27 21.86
CA ILE A 354 36.86 -15.57 22.88
C ILE A 354 35.43 -15.39 22.42
N TYR A 355 34.50 -15.32 23.35
CA TYR A 355 33.09 -15.03 23.10
C TYR A 355 32.75 -13.68 23.75
N LEU A 356 32.22 -12.77 22.93
CA LEU A 356 31.63 -11.51 23.38
C LEU A 356 30.13 -11.73 23.37
N VAL A 357 29.50 -11.45 24.53
CA VAL A 357 28.06 -11.64 24.71
C VAL A 357 27.47 -10.32 25.19
N GLY A 358 26.40 -9.88 24.56
CA GLY A 358 25.73 -8.64 24.96
C GLY A 358 24.32 -8.54 24.38
N THR A 359 23.48 -7.79 25.09
CA THR A 359 22.12 -7.45 24.67
C THR A 359 22.15 -6.15 23.88
N PRO A 360 21.74 -6.17 22.59
CA PRO A 360 21.63 -4.96 21.80
C PRO A 360 20.55 -4.05 22.41
N THR A 361 20.89 -2.81 22.67
CA THR A 361 20.00 -1.79 23.20
C THR A 361 20.04 -0.58 22.28
N TYR A 362 18.89 -0.17 21.76
CA TYR A 362 18.76 1.01 20.94
C TYR A 362 18.16 2.16 21.73
N ASN A 363 18.80 3.32 21.67
CA ASN A 363 18.30 4.56 22.25
C ASN A 363 17.70 5.43 21.11
N ALA A 364 16.38 5.59 21.11
CA ALA A 364 15.66 6.34 20.07
C ALA A 364 15.93 7.86 20.14
N ILE A 365 16.43 8.41 21.26
CA ILE A 365 16.74 9.84 21.40
C ILE A 365 18.09 10.16 20.75
N THR A 366 19.12 9.33 21.01
CA THR A 366 20.47 9.53 20.47
C THR A 366 20.69 8.78 19.16
N HIS A 367 19.74 7.94 18.74
CA HIS A 367 19.83 7.01 17.60
C HIS A 367 21.05 6.08 17.68
N GLU A 368 21.37 5.62 18.88
CA GLU A 368 22.54 4.80 19.13
C GLU A 368 22.17 3.37 19.49
N LEU A 369 22.78 2.41 18.81
CA LEU A 369 22.84 1.01 19.20
C LEU A 369 24.07 0.82 20.09
N SER A 370 23.88 0.20 21.24
CA SER A 370 24.94 -0.12 22.18
C SER A 370 24.71 -1.49 22.81
N PHE A 371 25.75 -1.99 23.51
CA PHE A 371 25.72 -3.23 24.28
C PHE A 371 26.16 -2.94 25.74
N PRO A 372 25.25 -2.40 26.57
CA PRO A 372 25.62 -1.95 27.90
C PRO A 372 26.11 -3.09 28.84
N ASP A 373 25.58 -4.29 28.62
CA ASP A 373 25.94 -5.52 29.36
C ASP A 373 27.03 -6.35 28.67
N LEU A 374 27.73 -5.78 27.68
CA LEU A 374 28.76 -6.50 26.93
C LEU A 374 29.79 -7.11 27.91
N SER A 375 29.92 -8.40 27.83
CA SER A 375 30.79 -9.20 28.68
C SER A 375 31.55 -10.24 27.85
N PHE A 376 32.57 -10.81 28.46
CA PHE A 376 33.29 -11.94 27.91
C PHE A 376 32.80 -13.20 28.65
N ASP A 377 32.25 -14.15 27.87
CA ASP A 377 32.00 -15.46 28.43
C ASP A 377 33.26 -16.32 28.33
N LEU A 378 33.81 -16.66 29.48
CA LEU A 378 35.01 -17.48 29.64
C LEU A 378 34.65 -18.73 30.42
N GLN A 379 33.87 -19.62 29.87
CA GLN A 379 33.72 -20.96 30.42
C GLN A 379 35.00 -21.78 30.18
N THR A 380 36.09 -21.40 30.85
CA THR A 380 37.41 -22.01 30.72
C THR A 380 37.84 -22.70 32.01
N LYS A 381 38.74 -23.72 31.88
CA LYS A 381 39.36 -24.35 33.02
C LYS A 381 40.08 -23.33 33.89
N ALA A 382 39.99 -23.45 35.19
CA ALA A 382 40.43 -22.46 36.21
C ALA A 382 41.86 -21.90 36.05
N TRP A 383 42.81 -22.61 35.46
CA TRP A 383 44.18 -22.14 35.23
C TRP A 383 44.29 -21.17 34.02
N MET A 384 43.45 -21.35 32.98
CA MET A 384 43.40 -20.43 31.85
C MET A 384 42.72 -19.09 32.21
N LEU A 385 41.83 -19.08 33.20
CA LEU A 385 41.22 -17.87 33.76
C LEU A 385 42.27 -16.90 34.34
N LYS A 386 43.37 -17.39 34.91
CA LYS A 386 44.48 -16.55 35.37
C LYS A 386 45.23 -15.86 34.24
N VAL A 387 45.39 -16.52 33.09
CA VAL A 387 46.05 -15.96 31.89
C VAL A 387 45.09 -15.04 31.13
N ALA A 388 43.80 -15.30 31.17
CA ALA A 388 42.78 -14.48 30.50
C ALA A 388 42.37 -13.24 31.31
N LYS A 389 42.37 -13.31 32.66
CA LYS A 389 41.95 -12.18 33.53
C LYS A 389 42.67 -10.86 33.25
N TRP A 390 43.93 -10.89 32.84
CA TRP A 390 44.69 -9.67 32.51
C TRP A 390 44.29 -9.11 31.12
N MET A 391 43.86 -9.97 30.15
CA MET A 391 43.38 -9.52 28.85
C MET A 391 42.05 -8.73 28.96
N PHE A 392 41.31 -8.95 30.04
CA PHE A 392 39.99 -8.41 30.24
C PHE A 392 39.93 -7.42 31.41
N THR A 393 41.00 -6.61 31.59
CA THR A 393 40.90 -5.46 32.48
C THR A 393 39.82 -4.51 32.01
N GLY A 394 39.13 -3.82 32.94
CA GLY A 394 38.00 -2.93 32.63
C GLY A 394 38.25 -1.98 31.47
N LYS A 395 39.48 -1.51 31.28
CA LYS A 395 39.87 -0.63 30.17
C LYS A 395 39.66 -1.26 28.77
N ILE A 396 39.90 -2.57 28.61
CA ILE A 396 39.71 -3.26 27.31
C ILE A 396 38.22 -3.48 27.05
N THR A 397 37.49 -3.88 28.08
CA THR A 397 36.03 -4.03 27.98
C THR A 397 35.39 -2.70 27.62
N ASP A 398 35.80 -1.59 28.23
CA ASP A 398 35.28 -0.26 27.93
C ASP A 398 35.64 0.20 26.51
N MET A 399 36.87 -0.09 26.06
CA MET A 399 37.26 0.21 24.68
C MET A 399 36.45 -0.59 23.64
N ILE A 400 36.16 -1.87 23.93
CA ILE A 400 35.29 -2.69 23.03
C ILE A 400 33.85 -2.20 23.06
N ARG A 401 33.30 -1.85 24.24
CA ARG A 401 31.97 -1.25 24.37
C ARG A 401 31.85 0.01 23.53
N GLN A 402 32.81 0.93 23.64
CA GLN A 402 32.82 2.16 22.85
C GLN A 402 32.85 1.89 21.33
N ARG A 403 33.62 0.90 20.88
CA ARG A 403 33.67 0.50 19.46
C ARG A 403 32.45 -0.31 19.00
N ALA A 404 31.74 -0.94 19.93
CA ALA A 404 30.49 -1.64 19.67
C ALA A 404 29.26 -0.70 19.66
N THR A 405 29.48 0.60 19.91
CA THR A 405 28.41 1.60 19.77
C THR A 405 28.34 2.11 18.34
N TYR A 406 27.13 2.12 17.76
CA TYR A 406 26.90 2.60 16.41
C TYR A 406 25.79 3.65 16.39
N ASN A 407 26.07 4.82 15.81
CA ASN A 407 25.11 5.91 15.67
C ASN A 407 24.42 5.85 14.30
N PHE A 408 23.11 5.71 14.30
CA PHE A 408 22.26 5.60 13.10
C PHE A 408 21.76 6.94 12.58
N THR A 409 22.03 8.08 13.23
CA THR A 409 21.44 9.38 12.85
C THR A 409 21.61 9.69 11.36
N LYS A 410 22.85 9.59 10.87
CA LYS A 410 23.13 9.86 9.44
C LYS A 410 22.46 8.83 8.54
N PHE A 411 22.53 7.55 8.89
CA PHE A 411 21.92 6.47 8.11
C PHE A 411 20.41 6.63 7.99
N LEU A 412 19.71 6.96 9.08
CA LEU A 412 18.27 7.19 9.08
C LEU A 412 17.88 8.42 8.24
N ALA A 413 18.65 9.51 8.37
CA ALA A 413 18.42 10.72 7.58
C ALA A 413 18.59 10.46 6.06
N ASP A 414 19.69 9.83 5.67
CA ASP A 414 19.98 9.48 4.27
C ASP A 414 18.94 8.50 3.71
N SER A 415 18.56 7.49 4.52
CA SER A 415 17.53 6.50 4.16
C SER A 415 16.15 7.14 3.98
N LYS A 416 15.77 8.08 4.85
CA LYS A 416 14.52 8.84 4.73
C LYS A 416 14.44 9.58 3.40
N ILE A 417 15.50 10.33 3.04
CA ILE A 417 15.57 11.09 1.78
C ILE A 417 15.50 10.15 0.59
N LYS A 418 16.28 9.06 0.60
CA LYS A 418 16.31 8.07 -0.48
C LYS A 418 14.95 7.41 -0.67
N LEU A 419 14.32 6.94 0.41
CA LEU A 419 12.99 6.32 0.36
C LEU A 419 11.93 7.31 -0.15
N GLN A 420 11.93 8.55 0.32
CA GLN A 420 11.00 9.56 -0.14
C GLN A 420 11.14 9.82 -1.65
N THR A 421 12.37 9.90 -2.16
CA THR A 421 12.65 10.09 -3.59
C THR A 421 12.23 8.89 -4.42
N GLU A 422 12.55 7.68 -3.98
CA GLU A 422 12.22 6.43 -4.69
C GLU A 422 10.71 6.13 -4.72
N LEU A 423 9.99 6.55 -3.67
CA LEU A 423 8.55 6.36 -3.56
C LEU A 423 7.74 7.49 -4.23
N SER A 424 8.33 8.70 -4.41
CA SER A 424 7.70 9.83 -5.10
C SER A 424 8.07 9.81 -6.58
N ARG A 425 7.36 8.99 -7.36
CA ARG A 425 7.70 8.75 -8.76
C ARG A 425 6.48 8.52 -9.64
N ASP A 426 6.70 8.53 -10.93
CA ASP A 426 5.77 8.00 -11.92
C ASP A 426 5.77 6.47 -11.84
N LEU A 427 4.61 5.88 -11.60
CA LEU A 427 4.41 4.43 -11.49
C LEU A 427 4.03 3.78 -12.83
N GLY A 428 3.98 4.57 -13.91
CA GLY A 428 3.48 4.15 -15.22
C GLY A 428 1.95 4.26 -15.32
N ASN A 429 1.42 4.08 -16.53
CA ASN A 429 -0.02 4.17 -16.80
C ASN A 429 -0.67 5.47 -16.30
N ASN A 430 0.06 6.59 -16.38
CA ASN A 430 -0.37 7.91 -15.90
C ASN A 430 -0.68 7.96 -14.39
N ILE A 431 -0.07 7.08 -13.59
CA ILE A 431 -0.19 7.04 -12.14
C ILE A 431 1.07 7.66 -11.52
N ARG A 432 0.91 8.70 -10.73
CA ARG A 432 1.99 9.35 -9.99
C ARG A 432 1.76 9.26 -8.49
N SER A 433 2.78 8.83 -7.76
CA SER A 433 2.81 8.89 -6.30
C SER A 433 3.64 10.07 -5.81
N ASP A 434 3.22 10.65 -4.69
CA ASP A 434 3.93 11.70 -3.96
C ASP A 434 3.93 11.31 -2.47
N VAL A 435 5.13 11.07 -1.91
CA VAL A 435 5.33 10.53 -0.56
C VAL A 435 6.14 11.52 0.27
N GLY A 436 5.59 11.94 1.39
CA GLY A 436 6.27 12.74 2.40
C GLY A 436 6.50 11.91 3.67
N ILE A 437 7.74 11.49 3.93
CA ILE A 437 8.11 10.78 5.16
C ILE A 437 8.35 11.82 6.26
N GLN A 438 7.55 11.80 7.31
CA GLN A 438 7.70 12.69 8.48
C GLN A 438 8.74 12.15 9.44
N ASN A 439 8.63 10.88 9.80
CA ASN A 439 9.57 10.21 10.69
C ASN A 439 9.99 8.85 10.12
N LEU A 440 11.26 8.49 10.35
CA LEU A 440 11.82 7.16 10.14
C LEU A 440 12.79 6.89 11.27
N ASP A 441 12.50 5.88 12.09
CA ASP A 441 13.34 5.50 13.22
C ASP A 441 13.33 3.99 13.44
N ILE A 442 14.34 3.51 14.18
CA ILE A 442 14.37 2.15 14.69
C ILE A 442 13.53 2.11 15.98
N GLU A 443 12.50 1.29 16.00
CA GLU A 443 11.66 1.11 17.19
C GLU A 443 12.31 0.12 18.16
N ALA A 444 12.84 -0.99 17.64
CA ALA A 444 13.45 -2.02 18.47
C ALA A 444 14.36 -2.96 17.66
N ILE A 445 15.27 -3.62 18.37
CA ILE A 445 16.16 -4.64 17.83
C ILE A 445 15.97 -5.91 18.64
N TYR A 446 15.63 -7.00 17.96
CA TYR A 446 15.31 -8.28 18.57
C TYR A 446 16.25 -9.39 18.05
N PRO A 447 17.24 -9.83 18.81
CA PRO A 447 17.97 -11.06 18.50
C PRO A 447 17.03 -12.26 18.63
N THR A 448 17.12 -13.19 17.71
CA THR A 448 16.54 -14.53 17.82
C THR A 448 17.63 -15.56 17.60
N THR A 449 17.36 -16.83 17.76
CA THR A 449 18.35 -17.88 17.49
C THR A 449 18.72 -17.99 16.00
N GLU A 450 17.82 -17.57 15.09
CA GLU A 450 17.98 -17.72 13.65
C GLU A 450 18.44 -16.43 12.96
N LYS A 451 17.96 -15.28 13.41
CA LYS A 451 18.16 -13.99 12.74
C LYS A 451 18.06 -12.82 13.71
N LEU A 452 18.60 -11.68 13.31
CA LEU A 452 18.41 -10.41 13.96
C LEU A 452 17.20 -9.70 13.30
N ILE A 453 16.23 -9.29 14.11
CA ILE A 453 15.07 -8.51 13.65
C ILE A 453 15.29 -7.06 14.05
N ILE A 454 15.37 -6.17 13.05
CA ILE A 454 15.42 -4.73 13.27
C ILE A 454 14.08 -4.16 12.84
N ARG A 455 13.28 -3.72 13.80
CA ARG A 455 11.98 -3.10 13.55
C ARG A 455 12.15 -1.61 13.41
N THR A 456 11.66 -1.06 12.29
CA THR A 456 11.58 0.37 12.07
C THR A 456 10.13 0.84 12.08
N LEU A 457 9.90 2.08 12.48
CA LEU A 457 8.63 2.78 12.35
C LEU A 457 8.83 3.97 11.41
N SER A 458 8.06 3.98 10.33
CA SER A 458 7.98 5.13 9.42
C SER A 458 6.57 5.71 9.43
N THR A 459 6.48 7.04 9.58
CA THR A 459 5.22 7.77 9.52
C THR A 459 5.30 8.87 8.48
N GLY A 460 4.17 9.21 7.86
CA GLY A 460 4.14 10.23 6.83
C GLY A 460 2.83 10.28 6.08
N GLN A 461 2.85 10.89 4.92
CA GLN A 461 1.71 11.01 4.02
C GLN A 461 2.07 10.51 2.62
N VAL A 462 1.08 9.93 1.95
CA VAL A 462 1.20 9.54 0.55
C VAL A 462 -0.03 10.04 -0.19
N LYS A 463 0.14 10.47 -1.44
CA LYS A 463 -0.94 10.85 -2.36
C LYS A 463 -0.72 10.16 -3.68
N VAL A 464 -1.81 9.75 -4.32
CA VAL A 464 -1.76 9.15 -5.66
C VAL A 464 -2.67 9.95 -6.59
N LYS A 465 -2.13 10.34 -7.74
CA LYS A 465 -2.87 10.99 -8.81
C LYS A 465 -2.86 10.09 -10.04
N VAL A 466 -4.04 9.90 -10.63
CA VAL A 466 -4.26 9.14 -11.87
C VAL A 466 -4.85 10.07 -12.91
N VAL A 467 -4.22 10.13 -14.10
CA VAL A 467 -4.74 10.89 -15.26
C VAL A 467 -5.20 9.87 -16.29
N MET A 468 -6.52 9.83 -16.58
CA MET A 468 -7.13 8.87 -17.52
C MET A 468 -7.45 9.52 -18.87
#